data_1ca38385b7274e23750d2da63ec18f40
#
_entry.id   1ca38385b7274e23750d2da63ec18f40
#
_cell.length_a   1.000
_cell.length_b   1.000
_cell.length_c   1.000
_cell.angle_alpha   90.00
_cell.angle_beta   90.00
_cell.angle_gamma   90.00
#
_symmetry.space_group_name_H-M   'P 1'
#
loop_
_entity.id
_entity.type
_entity.pdbx_description
1 polymer ?
#
loop_
_entity_poly.entity_id
_entity_poly.type
_entity_poly.pdbx_seq_one_letter_code
_entity_poly.pdbx_strand_id
1 'polypeptide(L)'
;MAEKNKRGFHTVEEPDMEEYERKLREHRVKVVRRTIILIVTVLAVSAGLWVFMALRHYENFDVGSSVDRADTEATKFADFGGNILKYSNDGAFYTDTANELIWNQTYEMTDPQIDICEDYLTIYDKKGTMIYIMTKEGILGGIETTMPIQQVRVASQGTVAVLMKKDASGYLAMYDKTGAKLTEGEIHGAKKGYPVAIALSSDAVRLAVAMLDINDGIR
;
A
#
# COMPACT_ATOMS: atom_id res chain seq x y z
N MET A 1 -50.25 88.53 -8.50
CA MET A 1 -50.69 87.52 -9.49
C MET A 1 -50.15 86.17 -9.07
N ALA A 2 -51.04 85.33 -8.53
CA ALA A 2 -50.67 84.02 -8.01
C ALA A 2 -51.14 82.96 -9.01
N GLU A 3 -50.19 82.26 -9.60
CA GLU A 3 -50.44 81.19 -10.56
C GLU A 3 -50.67 79.86 -9.79
N LYS A 4 -51.84 79.32 -9.93
CA LYS A 4 -52.41 78.18 -9.19
C LYS A 4 -51.94 76.90 -9.96
N ASN A 5 -50.95 76.26 -9.48
CA ASN A 5 -50.44 74.95 -10.03
C ASN A 5 -51.51 73.87 -9.73
N LYS A 6 -52.24 73.42 -10.73
CA LYS A 6 -53.16 72.30 -10.67
C LYS A 6 -52.37 70.98 -10.79
N ARG A 7 -52.12 70.29 -9.70
CA ARG A 7 -51.69 68.90 -9.70
C ARG A 7 -52.82 68.01 -10.20
N GLY A 8 -52.69 67.52 -11.42
CA GLY A 8 -53.60 66.52 -11.96
C GLY A 8 -53.35 65.17 -11.23
N PHE A 9 -54.45 64.64 -10.72
CA PHE A 9 -54.48 63.27 -10.22
C PHE A 9 -54.42 62.34 -11.46
N HIS A 10 -53.43 61.54 -11.58
CA HIS A 10 -53.41 60.43 -12.52
C HIS A 10 -54.15 59.26 -11.84
N THR A 11 -55.18 58.76 -12.50
CA THR A 11 -55.82 57.50 -12.12
C THR A 11 -54.87 56.39 -12.35
N VAL A 12 -54.44 55.67 -11.28
CA VAL A 12 -53.66 54.46 -11.43
C VAL A 12 -54.72 53.40 -11.82
N GLU A 13 -54.58 52.91 -13.07
CA GLU A 13 -55.35 51.72 -13.46
C GLU A 13 -54.84 50.55 -12.60
N GLU A 14 -55.80 49.83 -12.02
CA GLU A 14 -55.47 48.62 -11.24
C GLU A 14 -54.74 47.64 -12.17
N PRO A 15 -53.54 47.17 -11.78
CA PRO A 15 -52.84 46.25 -12.62
C PRO A 15 -53.63 44.96 -12.74
N ASP A 16 -53.86 44.50 -13.96
CA ASP A 16 -54.48 43.22 -14.25
C ASP A 16 -53.69 42.09 -13.56
N MET A 17 -54.25 41.59 -12.45
CA MET A 17 -53.62 40.59 -11.60
C MET A 17 -53.30 39.30 -12.36
N GLU A 18 -54.10 38.97 -13.37
CA GLU A 18 -53.86 37.78 -14.22
C GLU A 18 -52.66 37.97 -15.12
N GLU A 19 -52.46 39.15 -15.67
CA GLU A 19 -51.29 39.47 -16.49
C GLU A 19 -49.99 39.49 -15.64
N TYR A 20 -50.09 39.97 -14.40
CA TYR A 20 -48.98 40.02 -13.46
C TYR A 20 -48.58 38.61 -13.01
N GLU A 21 -49.53 37.74 -12.70
CA GLU A 21 -49.24 36.33 -12.35
C GLU A 21 -48.67 35.57 -13.53
N ARG A 22 -49.12 35.80 -14.74
CA ARG A 22 -48.58 35.19 -15.95
C ARG A 22 -47.11 35.59 -16.18
N LYS A 23 -46.80 36.90 -16.06
CA LYS A 23 -45.43 37.41 -16.20
C LYS A 23 -44.51 36.86 -15.10
N LEU A 24 -44.95 36.75 -13.87
CA LEU A 24 -44.24 36.15 -12.76
C LEU A 24 -43.95 34.66 -13.00
N ARG A 25 -44.94 33.92 -13.52
CA ARG A 25 -44.80 32.50 -13.83
C ARG A 25 -43.80 32.26 -14.95
N GLU A 26 -43.87 33.06 -16.02
CA GLU A 26 -42.90 33.03 -17.13
C GLU A 26 -41.48 33.38 -16.66
N HIS A 27 -41.33 34.37 -15.80
CA HIS A 27 -40.05 34.74 -15.24
C HIS A 27 -39.45 33.62 -14.38
N ARG A 28 -40.25 33.01 -13.49
CA ARG A 28 -39.83 31.88 -12.66
C ARG A 28 -39.40 30.71 -13.53
N VAL A 29 -40.16 30.35 -14.56
CA VAL A 29 -39.80 29.25 -15.47
C VAL A 29 -38.49 29.56 -16.21
N LYS A 30 -38.27 30.79 -16.67
CA LYS A 30 -37.02 31.20 -17.32
C LYS A 30 -35.81 31.13 -16.35
N VAL A 31 -35.99 31.60 -15.11
CA VAL A 31 -34.92 31.52 -14.08
C VAL A 31 -34.62 30.09 -13.73
N VAL A 32 -35.65 29.27 -13.41
CA VAL A 32 -35.45 27.84 -13.08
C VAL A 32 -34.76 27.10 -14.24
N ARG A 33 -35.22 27.34 -15.48
CA ARG A 33 -34.57 26.72 -16.66
C ARG A 33 -33.10 27.12 -16.80
N ARG A 34 -32.76 28.40 -16.58
CA ARG A 34 -31.35 28.87 -16.63
C ARG A 34 -30.51 28.25 -15.52
N THR A 35 -31.09 28.16 -14.30
CA THR A 35 -30.38 27.52 -13.16
C THR A 35 -30.15 26.05 -13.40
N ILE A 36 -31.11 25.31 -13.95
CA ILE A 36 -30.98 23.89 -14.28
C ILE A 36 -29.87 23.71 -15.36
N ILE A 37 -29.88 24.55 -16.41
CA ILE A 37 -28.85 24.48 -17.46
C ILE A 37 -27.47 24.73 -16.84
N LEU A 38 -27.33 25.71 -15.94
CA LEU A 38 -26.07 26.02 -15.29
C LEU A 38 -25.58 24.83 -14.42
N ILE A 39 -26.47 24.21 -13.65
CA ILE A 39 -26.12 23.02 -12.84
C ILE A 39 -25.69 21.86 -13.74
N VAL A 40 -26.41 21.59 -14.82
CA VAL A 40 -26.09 20.53 -15.76
C VAL A 40 -24.73 20.76 -16.44
N THR A 41 -24.44 22.02 -16.84
CA THR A 41 -23.13 22.34 -17.42
C THR A 41 -21.99 22.19 -16.43
N VAL A 42 -22.15 22.59 -15.16
CA VAL A 42 -21.14 22.39 -14.11
C VAL A 42 -20.90 20.90 -13.86
N LEU A 43 -21.97 20.10 -13.77
CA LEU A 43 -21.86 18.65 -13.61
C LEU A 43 -21.17 17.98 -14.80
N ALA A 44 -21.50 18.39 -16.03
CA ALA A 44 -20.85 17.86 -17.23
C ALA A 44 -19.35 18.19 -17.28
N VAL A 45 -18.98 19.43 -16.92
CA VAL A 45 -17.56 19.84 -16.86
C VAL A 45 -16.80 19.08 -15.76
N SER A 46 -17.41 18.94 -14.56
CA SER A 46 -16.77 18.20 -13.47
C SER A 46 -16.60 16.71 -13.79
N ALA A 47 -17.61 16.09 -14.41
CA ALA A 47 -17.52 14.71 -14.87
C ALA A 47 -16.45 14.55 -15.98
N GLY A 48 -16.37 15.49 -16.93
CA GLY A 48 -15.35 15.52 -17.97
C GLY A 48 -13.92 15.65 -17.39
N LEU A 49 -13.73 16.51 -16.41
CA LEU A 49 -12.45 16.67 -15.71
C LEU A 49 -12.08 15.39 -14.92
N TRP A 50 -13.06 14.79 -14.26
CA TRP A 50 -12.84 13.54 -13.52
C TRP A 50 -12.42 12.39 -14.46
N VAL A 51 -13.14 12.22 -15.58
CA VAL A 51 -12.79 11.22 -16.61
C VAL A 51 -11.42 11.51 -17.22
N PHE A 52 -11.11 12.80 -17.52
CA PHE A 52 -9.81 13.21 -18.03
C PHE A 52 -8.68 12.88 -17.06
N MET A 53 -8.86 13.12 -15.75
CA MET A 53 -7.89 12.75 -14.72
C MET A 53 -7.76 11.23 -14.57
N ALA A 54 -8.88 10.49 -14.59
CA ALA A 54 -8.89 9.03 -14.47
C ALA A 54 -8.25 8.32 -15.66
N LEU A 55 -8.37 8.89 -16.87
CA LEU A 55 -7.79 8.34 -18.10
C LEU A 55 -6.37 8.86 -18.40
N ARG A 56 -5.85 9.77 -17.59
CA ARG A 56 -4.49 10.26 -17.76
C ARG A 56 -3.50 9.17 -17.38
N HIS A 57 -3.07 8.40 -18.36
CA HIS A 57 -1.90 7.54 -18.23
C HIS A 57 -0.66 8.44 -18.21
N TYR A 58 0.08 8.38 -17.10
CA TYR A 58 1.40 9.03 -17.03
C TYR A 58 2.38 8.14 -17.79
N GLU A 59 2.48 8.32 -19.10
CA GLU A 59 3.44 7.60 -19.94
C GLU A 59 4.83 8.25 -19.93
N ASN A 60 4.90 9.50 -19.52
CA ASN A 60 6.16 10.25 -19.48
C ASN A 60 6.57 10.48 -18.03
N PHE A 61 7.78 10.07 -17.69
CA PHE A 61 8.46 10.45 -16.48
C PHE A 61 9.67 11.32 -16.85
N ASP A 62 9.85 12.40 -16.11
CA ASP A 62 11.06 13.21 -16.22
C ASP A 62 12.09 12.67 -15.24
N VAL A 63 13.28 12.35 -15.75
CA VAL A 63 14.41 11.94 -14.92
C VAL A 63 14.99 13.19 -14.27
N GLY A 64 14.62 13.44 -13.02
CA GLY A 64 15.10 14.61 -12.26
C GLY A 64 16.60 14.54 -11.94
N SER A 65 17.12 13.34 -11.68
CA SER A 65 18.54 13.08 -11.49
C SER A 65 18.85 11.63 -11.81
N SER A 66 20.06 11.34 -12.26
CA SER A 66 20.57 9.98 -12.38
C SER A 66 21.94 9.90 -11.69
N VAL A 67 22.16 8.83 -10.96
CA VAL A 67 23.42 8.53 -10.30
C VAL A 67 23.96 7.23 -10.87
N ASP A 68 25.25 7.20 -11.20
CA ASP A 68 25.91 5.98 -11.68
C ASP A 68 25.88 4.93 -10.57
N ARG A 69 25.44 3.72 -10.92
CA ARG A 69 25.36 2.59 -10.00
C ARG A 69 26.67 1.85 -9.93
N ALA A 70 27.17 1.65 -8.71
CA ALA A 70 28.28 0.75 -8.42
C ALA A 70 27.81 -0.66 -8.00
N ASP A 71 26.52 -0.96 -8.16
CA ASP A 71 25.91 -2.22 -7.75
C ASP A 71 26.32 -3.37 -8.69
N THR A 72 26.40 -4.58 -8.13
CA THR A 72 26.66 -5.80 -8.92
C THR A 72 25.37 -6.32 -9.57
N GLU A 73 25.48 -7.16 -10.60
CA GLU A 73 24.31 -7.81 -11.24
C GLU A 73 23.50 -8.69 -10.26
N ALA A 74 24.12 -9.17 -9.19
CA ALA A 74 23.48 -9.97 -8.15
C ALA A 74 22.66 -9.15 -7.14
N THR A 75 22.73 -7.81 -7.19
CA THR A 75 22.02 -6.94 -6.26
C THR A 75 20.52 -6.92 -6.56
N LYS A 76 19.71 -7.28 -5.55
CA LYS A 76 18.25 -7.21 -5.58
C LYS A 76 17.77 -5.90 -4.93
N PHE A 77 16.59 -5.43 -5.32
CA PHE A 77 16.02 -4.18 -4.84
C PHE A 77 14.62 -4.41 -4.33
N ALA A 78 14.26 -3.70 -3.26
CA ALA A 78 12.90 -3.65 -2.73
C ALA A 78 12.58 -2.25 -2.21
N ASP A 79 11.29 -1.89 -2.23
CA ASP A 79 10.79 -0.72 -1.51
C ASP A 79 10.61 -1.11 -0.04
N PHE A 80 11.15 -0.31 0.86
CA PHE A 80 10.93 -0.43 2.28
C PHE A 80 10.65 0.95 2.88
N GLY A 81 9.40 1.20 3.21
CA GLY A 81 8.96 2.45 3.82
C GLY A 81 9.19 3.70 2.97
N GLY A 82 9.11 3.60 1.64
CA GLY A 82 9.30 4.68 0.68
C GLY A 82 10.76 4.94 0.30
N ASN A 83 11.70 4.14 0.81
CA ASN A 83 13.12 4.20 0.52
C ASN A 83 13.60 2.90 -0.16
N ILE A 84 14.83 2.86 -0.61
CA ILE A 84 15.37 1.76 -1.41
C ILE A 84 16.21 0.83 -0.55
N LEU A 85 15.75 -0.41 -0.43
CA LEU A 85 16.56 -1.51 0.10
C LEU A 85 17.29 -2.20 -1.05
N LYS A 86 18.62 -2.24 -0.99
CA LYS A 86 19.50 -3.01 -1.87
C LYS A 86 20.06 -4.17 -1.08
N TYR A 87 19.97 -5.39 -1.57
CA TYR A 87 20.53 -6.55 -0.88
C TYR A 87 21.15 -7.56 -1.83
N SER A 88 22.19 -8.19 -1.38
CA SER A 88 22.97 -9.18 -2.12
C SER A 88 23.43 -10.31 -1.19
N ASN A 89 24.29 -11.19 -1.67
CA ASN A 89 24.87 -12.25 -0.84
C ASN A 89 25.78 -11.73 0.28
N ASP A 90 26.35 -10.54 0.09
CA ASP A 90 27.39 -9.99 0.97
C ASP A 90 26.86 -8.94 1.95
N GLY A 91 25.60 -8.51 1.78
CA GLY A 91 25.04 -7.51 2.66
C GLY A 91 23.81 -6.80 2.10
N ALA A 92 23.30 -5.87 2.91
CA ALA A 92 22.19 -5.00 2.57
C ALA A 92 22.53 -3.53 2.83
N PHE A 93 22.02 -2.66 1.96
CA PHE A 93 22.15 -1.22 2.02
C PHE A 93 20.75 -0.61 1.96
N TYR A 94 20.46 0.25 2.88
CA TYR A 94 19.21 1.02 2.90
C TYR A 94 19.54 2.48 2.60
N THR A 95 18.98 2.97 1.50
CA THR A 95 19.25 4.31 0.99
C THR A 95 17.94 5.06 0.78
N ASP A 96 17.98 6.37 0.90
CA ASP A 96 16.86 7.21 0.52
C ASP A 96 16.70 7.31 -1.01
N THR A 97 15.72 8.07 -1.46
CA THR A 97 15.44 8.29 -2.89
C THR A 97 16.51 9.11 -3.60
N ALA A 98 17.37 9.84 -2.86
CA ALA A 98 18.54 10.53 -3.37
C ALA A 98 19.80 9.63 -3.41
N ASN A 99 19.67 8.36 -3.05
CA ASN A 99 20.73 7.36 -2.90
C ASN A 99 21.73 7.69 -1.77
N GLU A 100 21.31 8.48 -0.78
CA GLU A 100 22.10 8.67 0.43
C GLU A 100 21.93 7.47 1.37
N LEU A 101 23.04 6.99 1.92
CA LEU A 101 23.06 5.81 2.79
C LEU A 101 22.42 6.15 4.15
N ILE A 102 21.38 5.40 4.53
CA ILE A 102 20.77 5.48 5.86
C ILE A 102 21.45 4.48 6.80
N TRP A 103 21.54 3.20 6.38
CA TRP A 103 22.29 2.17 7.08
C TRP A 103 22.79 1.07 6.12
N ASN A 104 23.77 0.31 6.57
CA ASN A 104 24.22 -0.91 5.90
C ASN A 104 24.39 -2.03 6.91
N GLN A 105 24.20 -3.26 6.45
CA GLN A 105 24.43 -4.49 7.21
C GLN A 105 25.19 -5.47 6.35
N THR A 106 26.40 -5.83 6.79
CA THR A 106 27.20 -6.85 6.15
C THR A 106 26.83 -8.23 6.70
N TYR A 107 26.69 -9.19 5.82
CA TYR A 107 26.48 -10.60 6.12
C TYR A 107 27.04 -11.45 4.98
N GLU A 108 27.08 -12.76 5.16
CA GLU A 108 27.40 -13.72 4.11
C GLU A 108 26.25 -14.72 4.02
N MET A 109 25.51 -14.71 2.91
CA MET A 109 24.36 -15.55 2.64
C MET A 109 24.45 -16.15 1.24
N THR A 110 23.94 -17.38 1.09
CA THR A 110 23.95 -18.07 -0.21
C THR A 110 22.75 -17.70 -1.07
N ASP A 111 21.56 -17.62 -0.49
CA ASP A 111 20.31 -17.25 -1.17
C ASP A 111 19.49 -16.28 -0.30
N PRO A 112 19.90 -15.00 -0.24
CA PRO A 112 19.22 -14.01 0.57
C PRO A 112 17.81 -13.75 0.05
N GLN A 113 16.85 -13.87 0.94
CA GLN A 113 15.44 -13.56 0.73
C GLN A 113 14.98 -12.54 1.77
N ILE A 114 13.93 -11.80 1.45
CA ILE A 114 13.35 -10.80 2.34
C ILE A 114 11.87 -11.05 2.55
N ASP A 115 11.38 -10.58 3.68
CA ASP A 115 9.95 -10.40 3.95
C ASP A 115 9.76 -9.06 4.67
N ILE A 116 8.77 -8.28 4.23
CA ILE A 116 8.51 -6.93 4.72
C ILE A 116 7.06 -6.84 5.20
N CYS A 117 6.87 -6.27 6.39
CA CYS A 117 5.56 -5.91 6.91
C CYS A 117 5.65 -4.57 7.63
N GLU A 118 5.08 -3.52 7.02
CA GLU A 118 5.08 -2.15 7.54
C GLU A 118 6.49 -1.62 7.87
N ASP A 119 6.82 -1.47 9.16
CA ASP A 119 8.11 -0.93 9.63
C ASP A 119 9.17 -2.02 9.88
N TYR A 120 8.82 -3.30 9.67
CA TYR A 120 9.74 -4.41 9.90
C TYR A 120 10.11 -5.12 8.61
N LEU A 121 11.38 -5.47 8.55
CA LEU A 121 12.01 -6.22 7.48
C LEU A 121 12.75 -7.41 8.08
N THR A 122 12.64 -8.57 7.45
CA THR A 122 13.55 -9.68 7.70
C THR A 122 14.37 -9.97 6.46
N ILE A 123 15.67 -10.21 6.63
CA ILE A 123 16.58 -10.75 5.61
C ILE A 123 17.05 -12.09 6.11
N TYR A 124 16.88 -13.15 5.33
CA TYR A 124 17.24 -14.50 5.73
C TYR A 124 17.89 -15.28 4.60
N ASP A 125 18.78 -16.20 4.97
CA ASP A 125 19.41 -17.14 4.04
C ASP A 125 18.49 -18.35 3.81
N LYS A 126 17.90 -18.46 2.64
CA LYS A 126 17.07 -19.62 2.27
C LYS A 126 17.95 -20.85 2.14
N LYS A 127 17.58 -21.91 2.88
CA LYS A 127 18.36 -23.13 3.11
C LYS A 127 19.59 -22.95 4.02
N GLY A 128 19.91 -21.74 4.44
CA GLY A 128 20.84 -21.43 5.52
C GLY A 128 20.13 -21.38 6.88
N THR A 129 20.79 -20.74 7.86
CA THR A 129 20.33 -20.69 9.26
C THR A 129 20.20 -19.29 9.83
N MET A 130 20.63 -18.26 9.10
CA MET A 130 20.67 -16.88 9.61
C MET A 130 19.46 -16.07 9.17
N ILE A 131 18.92 -15.28 10.11
CA ILE A 131 17.86 -14.28 9.87
C ILE A 131 18.28 -13.01 10.60
N TYR A 132 18.16 -11.87 9.94
CA TYR A 132 18.26 -10.54 10.54
C TYR A 132 16.88 -9.89 10.57
N ILE A 133 16.52 -9.27 11.69
CA ILE A 133 15.32 -8.48 11.87
C ILE A 133 15.72 -7.02 11.90
N MET A 134 15.13 -6.22 11.05
CA MET A 134 15.53 -4.84 10.79
C MET A 134 14.33 -3.91 10.76
N THR A 135 14.61 -2.63 10.98
CA THR A 135 13.68 -1.51 10.76
C THR A 135 14.32 -0.45 9.87
N LYS A 136 13.64 0.68 9.71
CA LYS A 136 14.20 1.84 9.01
C LYS A 136 15.44 2.42 9.70
N GLU A 137 15.60 2.19 11.00
CA GLU A 137 16.73 2.65 11.81
C GLU A 137 17.92 1.68 11.80
N GLY A 138 17.73 0.45 11.32
CA GLY A 138 18.77 -0.57 11.24
C GLY A 138 18.37 -1.90 11.87
N ILE A 139 19.37 -2.69 12.27
CA ILE A 139 19.19 -4.01 12.85
C ILE A 139 18.62 -3.94 14.27
N LEU A 140 17.60 -4.76 14.55
CA LEU A 140 17.04 -4.96 15.89
C LEU A 140 17.52 -6.27 16.52
N GLY A 141 17.62 -7.34 15.73
CA GLY A 141 17.96 -8.64 16.23
C GLY A 141 18.43 -9.60 15.14
N GLY A 142 19.05 -10.68 15.56
CA GLY A 142 19.46 -11.78 14.71
C GLY A 142 18.97 -13.08 15.29
N ILE A 143 18.63 -14.03 14.42
CA ILE A 143 18.21 -15.37 14.78
C ILE A 143 19.14 -16.34 14.05
N GLU A 144 19.75 -17.24 14.79
CA GLU A 144 20.45 -18.38 14.24
C GLU A 144 19.61 -19.64 14.50
N THR A 145 19.11 -20.24 13.44
CA THR A 145 18.27 -21.44 13.53
C THR A 145 19.16 -22.69 13.56
N THR A 146 18.64 -23.76 14.16
CA THR A 146 19.35 -25.06 14.21
C THR A 146 19.12 -25.92 12.95
N MET A 147 18.22 -25.50 12.09
CA MET A 147 17.80 -26.24 10.89
C MET A 147 17.66 -25.29 9.71
N PRO A 148 17.83 -25.81 8.48
CA PRO A 148 17.71 -24.99 7.27
C PRO A 148 16.35 -24.31 7.14
N ILE A 149 16.40 -22.99 6.89
CA ILE A 149 15.24 -22.12 6.72
C ILE A 149 14.61 -22.38 5.35
N GLN A 150 13.29 -22.56 5.31
CA GLN A 150 12.53 -22.61 4.08
C GLN A 150 11.87 -21.29 3.75
N GLN A 151 11.24 -20.69 4.77
CA GLN A 151 10.52 -19.44 4.61
C GLN A 151 10.45 -18.71 5.95
N VAL A 152 10.50 -17.39 5.87
CA VAL A 152 10.29 -16.48 6.99
C VAL A 152 9.13 -15.55 6.67
N ARG A 153 8.35 -15.20 7.68
CA ARG A 153 7.32 -14.16 7.64
C ARG A 153 7.43 -13.26 8.85
N VAL A 154 7.32 -11.96 8.63
CA VAL A 154 7.33 -10.95 9.69
C VAL A 154 5.96 -10.28 9.80
N ALA A 155 5.55 -9.94 11.03
CA ALA A 155 4.34 -9.19 11.31
C ALA A 155 4.64 -7.72 11.61
N SER A 156 3.61 -6.86 11.65
CA SER A 156 3.75 -5.41 11.83
C SER A 156 4.33 -4.97 13.18
N GLN A 157 4.33 -5.83 14.19
CA GLN A 157 5.01 -5.62 15.48
C GLN A 157 6.40 -6.26 15.57
N GLY A 158 6.90 -6.84 14.47
CA GLY A 158 8.20 -7.48 14.41
C GLY A 158 8.24 -8.94 14.89
N THR A 159 7.09 -9.57 15.14
CA THR A 159 7.03 -11.02 15.38
C THR A 159 7.37 -11.78 14.10
N VAL A 160 8.26 -12.75 14.19
CA VAL A 160 8.79 -13.51 13.05
C VAL A 160 8.38 -14.96 13.16
N ALA A 161 7.75 -15.50 12.12
CA ALA A 161 7.45 -16.92 11.95
C ALA A 161 8.46 -17.54 10.98
N VAL A 162 9.06 -18.66 11.35
CA VAL A 162 10.11 -19.34 10.58
C VAL A 162 9.67 -20.77 10.30
N LEU A 163 9.57 -21.13 9.05
CA LEU A 163 9.42 -22.48 8.58
C LEU A 163 10.80 -23.07 8.28
N MET A 164 11.15 -24.14 8.96
CA MET A 164 12.39 -24.87 8.77
C MET A 164 12.09 -26.30 8.33
N LYS A 165 13.06 -26.93 7.73
CA LYS A 165 12.94 -28.33 7.29
C LYS A 165 14.14 -29.15 7.71
N LYS A 166 13.88 -30.31 8.27
CA LYS A 166 14.90 -31.35 8.50
C LYS A 166 14.33 -32.68 8.01
N ASP A 167 14.98 -33.28 7.07
CA ASP A 167 14.57 -34.54 6.43
C ASP A 167 13.12 -34.48 5.89
N ALA A 168 12.23 -35.32 6.43
CA ALA A 168 10.83 -35.40 6.08
C ALA A 168 9.91 -34.61 7.02
N SER A 169 10.46 -33.92 8.03
CA SER A 169 9.69 -33.15 9.01
C SER A 169 9.83 -31.65 8.77
N GLY A 170 8.73 -30.93 8.95
CA GLY A 170 8.72 -29.49 9.03
C GLY A 170 8.77 -29.01 10.48
N TYR A 171 9.46 -27.92 10.73
CA TYR A 171 9.53 -27.26 12.02
C TYR A 171 9.08 -25.81 11.88
N LEU A 172 8.24 -25.39 12.79
CA LEU A 172 7.76 -24.01 12.85
C LEU A 172 8.23 -23.38 14.16
N ALA A 173 8.88 -22.24 14.09
CA ALA A 173 9.26 -21.47 15.27
C ALA A 173 8.77 -20.03 15.12
N MET A 174 8.46 -19.40 16.25
CA MET A 174 8.14 -17.98 16.33
C MET A 174 9.12 -17.28 17.24
N TYR A 175 9.51 -16.08 16.82
CA TYR A 175 10.45 -15.22 17.54
C TYR A 175 9.87 -13.83 17.70
N ASP A 176 10.32 -13.11 18.71
CA ASP A 176 10.02 -11.70 18.84
C ASP A 176 10.97 -10.83 17.98
N LYS A 177 10.73 -9.53 17.99
CA LYS A 177 11.52 -8.56 17.23
C LYS A 177 13.01 -8.48 17.64
N THR A 178 13.40 -9.02 18.78
CA THR A 178 14.80 -9.05 19.26
C THR A 178 15.50 -10.36 18.87
N GLY A 179 14.76 -11.32 18.32
CA GLY A 179 15.25 -12.66 18.00
C GLY A 179 15.07 -13.66 19.12
N ALA A 180 14.39 -13.30 20.22
CA ALA A 180 14.11 -14.25 21.30
C ALA A 180 13.00 -15.22 20.87
N LYS A 181 13.23 -16.52 21.07
CA LYS A 181 12.29 -17.56 20.70
C LYS A 181 11.06 -17.55 21.61
N LEU A 182 9.86 -17.41 21.02
CA LEU A 182 8.58 -17.43 21.71
C LEU A 182 8.02 -18.84 21.80
N THR A 183 8.05 -19.60 20.71
CA THR A 183 7.54 -20.97 20.65
C THR A 183 8.14 -21.71 19.46
N GLU A 184 8.10 -23.03 19.52
CA GLU A 184 8.42 -23.89 18.38
C GLU A 184 7.58 -25.17 18.41
N GLY A 185 7.40 -25.78 17.25
CA GLY A 185 6.68 -27.05 17.12
C GLY A 185 7.08 -27.79 15.86
N GLU A 186 7.03 -29.12 15.94
CA GLU A 186 7.25 -30.00 14.80
C GLU A 186 5.94 -30.28 14.08
N ILE A 187 5.98 -30.22 12.76
CA ILE A 187 4.87 -30.58 11.87
C ILE A 187 5.17 -31.95 11.28
N HIS A 188 4.54 -32.98 11.83
CA HIS A 188 4.78 -34.36 11.36
C HIS A 188 4.09 -34.61 10.02
N GLY A 189 4.90 -34.87 8.97
CA GLY A 189 4.47 -35.13 7.61
C GLY A 189 3.74 -36.45 7.37
N ALA A 190 3.98 -37.47 8.21
CA ALA A 190 3.60 -38.85 7.96
C ALA A 190 2.09 -39.14 7.81
N LYS A 191 1.22 -38.21 8.24
CA LYS A 191 -0.25 -38.34 8.11
C LYS A 191 -0.97 -37.10 7.57
N LYS A 192 -0.25 -35.97 7.42
CA LYS A 192 -0.84 -34.66 7.06
C LYS A 192 -0.14 -33.96 5.89
N GLY A 193 0.84 -34.63 5.24
CA GLY A 193 1.62 -34.02 4.19
C GLY A 193 2.81 -33.19 4.68
N TYR A 194 3.53 -32.57 3.75
CA TYR A 194 4.72 -31.77 4.00
C TYR A 194 4.37 -30.28 4.00
N PRO A 195 4.82 -29.49 4.98
CA PRO A 195 4.63 -28.04 4.94
C PRO A 195 5.48 -27.43 3.81
N VAL A 196 4.82 -26.67 2.94
CA VAL A 196 5.46 -26.04 1.77
C VAL A 196 5.53 -24.53 1.84
N ALA A 197 4.61 -23.90 2.58
CA ALA A 197 4.58 -22.45 2.76
C ALA A 197 3.87 -22.06 4.04
N ILE A 198 4.21 -20.88 4.55
CA ILE A 198 3.52 -20.23 5.67
C ILE A 198 3.06 -18.83 5.29
N ALA A 199 1.99 -18.38 5.92
CA ALA A 199 1.52 -17.00 5.88
C ALA A 199 1.16 -16.55 7.30
N LEU A 200 1.69 -15.40 7.70
CA LEU A 200 1.44 -14.78 9.01
C LEU A 200 0.57 -13.54 8.78
N SER A 201 -0.48 -13.36 9.59
CA SER A 201 -1.24 -12.12 9.57
C SER A 201 -0.42 -10.95 10.11
N SER A 202 -0.69 -9.73 9.65
CA SER A 202 0.06 -8.53 10.06
C SER A 202 0.02 -8.29 11.57
N ASP A 203 -1.06 -8.70 12.25
CA ASP A 203 -1.22 -8.63 13.71
C ASP A 203 -0.58 -9.82 14.47
N ALA A 204 0.09 -10.75 13.77
CA ALA A 204 0.67 -11.99 14.29
C ALA A 204 -0.30 -12.93 15.07
N VAL A 205 -1.62 -12.73 14.95
CA VAL A 205 -2.61 -13.56 15.66
C VAL A 205 -2.91 -14.85 14.91
N ARG A 206 -2.75 -14.85 13.58
CA ARG A 206 -3.08 -16.00 12.74
C ARG A 206 -1.89 -16.43 11.92
N LEU A 207 -1.61 -17.73 11.96
CA LEU A 207 -0.61 -18.37 11.12
C LEU A 207 -1.28 -19.48 10.31
N ALA A 208 -1.15 -19.39 8.99
CA ALA A 208 -1.59 -20.43 8.06
C ALA A 208 -0.38 -21.24 7.58
N VAL A 209 -0.54 -22.53 7.45
CA VAL A 209 0.48 -23.45 6.90
C VAL A 209 -0.13 -24.19 5.73
N ALA A 210 0.48 -24.07 4.57
CA ALA A 210 0.12 -24.88 3.39
C ALA A 210 0.82 -26.23 3.46
N MET A 211 0.05 -27.30 3.32
CA MET A 211 0.52 -28.69 3.39
C MET A 211 0.36 -29.37 2.03
N LEU A 212 1.39 -30.08 1.60
CA LEU A 212 1.35 -30.93 0.40
C LEU A 212 1.22 -32.39 0.84
N ASP A 213 0.07 -32.99 0.56
CA ASP A 213 -0.16 -34.43 0.75
C ASP A 213 0.01 -35.17 -0.57
N ILE A 214 0.94 -36.12 -0.58
CA ILE A 214 1.28 -36.94 -1.75
C ILE A 214 0.90 -38.40 -1.62
N ASN A 215 0.21 -38.77 -0.51
CA ASN A 215 -0.12 -40.16 -0.21
C ASN A 215 -1.16 -40.77 -1.17
N ASP A 216 -2.02 -39.96 -1.79
CA ASP A 216 -3.07 -40.41 -2.74
C ASP A 216 -2.68 -40.23 -4.22
N GLY A 217 -1.41 -39.95 -4.52
CA GLY A 217 -0.93 -39.63 -5.85
C GLY A 217 -1.32 -38.21 -6.32
N ILE A 218 -0.66 -37.74 -7.38
CA ILE A 218 -1.00 -36.46 -8.01
C ILE A 218 -2.27 -36.67 -8.83
N ARG A 219 -3.36 -36.01 -8.42
CA ARG A 219 -4.60 -35.91 -9.22
C ARG A 219 -4.65 -34.59 -9.97
#